data_355320050efb8838a1626520f37fc0ca
#
_entry.id   355320050efb8838a1626520f37fc0ca
#
_cell.length_a   1.000
_cell.length_b   1.000
_cell.length_c   1.000
_cell.angle_alpha   90.00
_cell.angle_beta   90.00
_cell.angle_gamma   90.00
#
_symmetry.space_group_name_H-M   'P 1'
#
loop_
_entity.id
_entity.type
_entity.pdbx_description
1 polymer ?
#
loop_
_entity_poly.entity_id
_entity_poly.type
_entity_poly.pdbx_seq_one_letter_code
_entity_poly.pdbx_strand_id
1 'polypeptide(L)'
;PDGPLVLTTEAAITGLIIGITVTILSSLLPARKASQVSPMEAIRDSVSTPRRKSLFMRLVFGSLISVIGFGMLFGVLYDFLDLPTLSSLQQVGFGAGVIFIGISVITPSITKPFVFLFDKAYNIVFGILGKLATENSKRTPRRTASTASALMIGLTLISLANVITTSFKAQAESLISEVILADYQVSASNVFVSPGIPTGLSEELLELDEVTKLSRTRATVVGYNQRPLILGAVDETVFDLVKTDDISGNRNDFLKKDAIGILKQTAEREELFVGDEVVLTIPEEGERTFTVAYIFDWTTQPPAEFFVLLENNTFFADESLDTELYFNVNKKTPELEEKINAIVDEYPGVEVRDEDGLVEEANNQIQLLLNVIYGFLSISIFVALFGITNT
;
A
#
# COMPACT_ATOMS: atom_id res chain seq x y z
N PRO A 1 9.65 -10.13 -1.35
CA PRO A 1 9.68 -9.64 -2.72
C PRO A 1 10.60 -8.43 -2.80
N ASP A 2 11.92 -8.70 -2.77
CA ASP A 2 12.95 -7.68 -3.02
C ASP A 2 13.09 -7.39 -4.52
N GLY A 3 11.97 -7.29 -5.21
CA GLY A 3 11.97 -6.77 -6.56
C GLY A 3 12.42 -5.30 -6.52
N PRO A 4 13.36 -4.85 -7.37
CA PRO A 4 13.68 -3.43 -7.46
C PRO A 4 12.38 -2.67 -7.67
N LEU A 5 12.22 -1.53 -7.00
CA LEU A 5 11.16 -0.55 -7.30
C LEU A 5 11.21 -0.26 -8.80
N VAL A 6 10.45 -1.04 -9.59
CA VAL A 6 10.35 -0.85 -11.04
C VAL A 6 9.44 0.34 -11.25
N LEU A 7 10.04 1.52 -11.29
CA LEU A 7 9.38 2.70 -11.84
C LEU A 7 9.10 2.38 -13.31
N THR A 8 7.85 1.98 -13.58
CA THR A 8 7.44 1.78 -14.98
C THR A 8 7.63 3.09 -15.73
N THR A 9 8.16 3.01 -16.93
CA THR A 9 8.37 4.20 -17.79
C THR A 9 7.09 5.02 -17.92
N GLU A 10 5.93 4.37 -17.94
CA GLU A 10 4.61 5.02 -17.97
C GLU A 10 4.33 5.86 -16.72
N ALA A 11 4.63 5.34 -15.52
CA ALA A 11 4.45 6.09 -14.27
C ALA A 11 5.36 7.31 -14.21
N ALA A 12 6.62 7.16 -14.63
CA ALA A 12 7.58 8.26 -14.68
C ALA A 12 7.16 9.36 -15.68
N ILE A 13 6.74 8.98 -16.88
CA ILE A 13 6.26 9.92 -17.92
C ILE A 13 4.98 10.61 -17.45
N THR A 14 4.02 9.87 -16.92
CA THR A 14 2.76 10.42 -16.40
C THR A 14 3.00 11.42 -15.28
N GLY A 15 3.87 11.08 -14.32
CA GLY A 15 4.25 11.99 -13.23
C GLY A 15 4.91 13.26 -13.73
N LEU A 16 5.81 13.16 -14.72
CA LEU A 16 6.49 14.30 -15.33
C LEU A 16 5.51 15.20 -16.08
N ILE A 17 4.61 14.64 -16.88
CA ILE A 17 3.58 15.39 -17.60
C ILE A 17 2.65 16.12 -16.63
N ILE A 18 2.17 15.45 -15.58
CA ILE A 18 1.32 16.07 -14.57
C ILE A 18 2.08 17.20 -13.87
N GLY A 19 3.31 16.97 -13.44
CA GLY A 19 4.13 17.97 -12.74
C GLY A 19 4.36 19.21 -13.59
N ILE A 20 4.76 19.06 -14.85
CA ILE A 20 4.97 20.17 -15.79
C ILE A 20 3.65 20.90 -16.05
N THR A 21 2.57 20.18 -16.30
CA THR A 21 1.25 20.77 -16.60
C THR A 21 0.75 21.61 -15.43
N VAL A 22 0.80 21.07 -14.20
CA VAL A 22 0.40 21.78 -12.99
C VAL A 22 1.28 23.02 -12.77
N THR A 23 2.59 22.92 -13.00
CA THR A 23 3.53 24.04 -12.85
C THR A 23 3.22 25.16 -13.85
N ILE A 24 3.00 24.82 -15.11
CA ILE A 24 2.64 25.80 -16.16
C ILE A 24 1.28 26.46 -15.83
N LEU A 25 0.26 25.67 -15.50
CA LEU A 25 -1.07 26.21 -15.19
C LEU A 25 -1.05 27.10 -13.94
N SER A 26 -0.31 26.71 -12.91
CA SER A 26 -0.20 27.49 -11.67
C SER A 26 0.53 28.83 -11.87
N SER A 27 1.50 28.89 -12.77
CA SER A 27 2.25 30.11 -13.10
C SER A 27 1.53 31.01 -14.10
N LEU A 28 0.73 30.44 -15.01
CA LEU A 28 0.07 31.18 -16.10
C LEU A 28 -0.96 32.20 -15.60
N LEU A 29 -1.76 31.80 -14.58
CA LEU A 29 -2.78 32.69 -13.99
C LEU A 29 -2.19 33.93 -13.29
N PRO A 30 -1.16 33.84 -12.44
CA PRO A 30 -0.48 34.98 -11.87
C PRO A 30 0.23 35.85 -12.94
N ALA A 31 0.93 35.22 -13.89
CA ALA A 31 1.62 35.92 -14.98
C ALA A 31 0.65 36.73 -15.83
N ARG A 32 -0.49 36.14 -16.22
CA ARG A 32 -1.52 36.87 -16.99
C ARG A 32 -2.13 38.03 -16.20
N LYS A 33 -2.34 37.90 -14.90
CA LYS A 33 -2.79 39.03 -14.07
C LYS A 33 -1.75 40.10 -13.94
N ALA A 34 -0.48 39.76 -13.76
CA ALA A 34 0.61 40.74 -13.69
C ALA A 34 0.78 41.51 -14.98
N SER A 35 0.61 40.88 -16.14
CA SER A 35 0.71 41.55 -17.46
C SER A 35 -0.43 42.52 -17.73
N GLN A 36 -1.55 42.44 -17.02
CA GLN A 36 -2.72 43.31 -17.18
C GLN A 36 -2.72 44.53 -16.25
N VAL A 37 -1.80 44.58 -15.28
CA VAL A 37 -1.67 45.75 -14.35
C VAL A 37 -0.79 46.80 -14.95
N SER A 38 -1.31 48.05 -15.05
CA SER A 38 -0.53 49.17 -15.53
C SER A 38 0.58 49.55 -14.52
N PRO A 39 1.76 50.02 -14.99
CA PRO A 39 2.85 50.43 -14.08
C PRO A 39 2.44 51.49 -13.06
N MET A 40 1.55 52.40 -13.44
CA MET A 40 1.00 53.46 -12.56
C MET A 40 0.08 52.87 -11.48
N GLU A 41 -0.69 51.83 -11.79
CA GLU A 41 -1.59 51.18 -10.86
C GLU A 41 -0.80 50.33 -9.85
N ALA A 42 0.30 49.69 -10.27
CA ALA A 42 1.20 48.92 -9.40
C ALA A 42 1.88 49.80 -8.33
N ILE A 43 2.19 51.03 -8.63
CA ILE A 43 2.78 52.02 -7.68
C ILE A 43 1.72 52.55 -6.69
N ARG A 44 0.46 52.67 -7.14
CA ARG A 44 -0.64 53.30 -6.38
C ARG A 44 -1.39 52.31 -5.47
N ASP A 45 -1.30 51.00 -5.73
CA ASP A 45 -2.10 49.99 -5.06
C ASP A 45 -1.39 49.41 -3.81
N SER A 46 -1.21 50.29 -2.80
CA SER A 46 -0.59 49.83 -1.56
C SER A 46 -1.55 49.16 -0.58
N VAL A 47 -2.86 49.21 -0.71
CA VAL A 47 -3.82 48.48 0.17
C VAL A 47 -5.18 48.29 -0.51
N SER A 48 -5.35 47.27 -1.30
CA SER A 48 -6.70 46.84 -1.68
C SER A 48 -7.28 45.88 -0.65
N THR A 49 -8.13 46.38 0.25
CA THR A 49 -8.94 45.54 1.12
C THR A 49 -9.88 44.68 0.28
N PRO A 50 -9.89 43.34 0.46
CA PRO A 50 -10.79 42.49 -0.32
C PRO A 50 -12.24 42.86 -0.06
N ARG A 51 -13.03 43.05 -1.13
CA ARG A 51 -14.46 43.34 -1.02
C ARG A 51 -15.17 42.23 -0.24
N ARG A 52 -15.95 42.59 0.78
CA ARG A 52 -16.71 41.66 1.63
C ARG A 52 -17.54 40.63 0.83
N LYS A 53 -18.07 41.05 -0.31
CA LYS A 53 -18.82 40.20 -1.27
C LYS A 53 -17.94 39.07 -1.87
N SER A 54 -16.64 39.31 -2.09
CA SER A 54 -15.70 38.30 -2.61
C SER A 54 -15.41 37.17 -1.58
N LEU A 55 -15.34 37.52 -0.30
CA LEU A 55 -15.12 36.51 0.76
C LEU A 55 -16.37 35.63 0.97
N PHE A 56 -17.56 36.22 0.93
CA PHE A 56 -18.81 35.46 1.04
C PHE A 56 -18.97 34.48 -0.14
N MET A 57 -18.71 34.91 -1.36
CA MET A 57 -18.76 34.02 -2.53
C MET A 57 -17.76 32.84 -2.39
N ARG A 58 -16.55 33.10 -1.89
CA ARG A 58 -15.57 32.03 -1.65
C ARG A 58 -16.04 31.03 -0.61
N LEU A 59 -16.69 31.50 0.45
CA LEU A 59 -17.27 30.64 1.46
C LEU A 59 -18.36 29.75 0.84
N VAL A 60 -19.28 30.31 0.06
CA VAL A 60 -20.35 29.54 -0.59
C VAL A 60 -19.79 28.54 -1.61
N PHE A 61 -18.92 28.98 -2.51
CA PHE A 61 -18.32 28.09 -3.51
C PHE A 61 -17.44 27.00 -2.89
N GLY A 62 -16.61 27.36 -1.91
CA GLY A 62 -15.76 26.38 -1.23
C GLY A 62 -16.57 25.37 -0.42
N SER A 63 -17.66 25.81 0.25
CA SER A 63 -18.55 24.90 0.95
C SER A 63 -19.26 23.96 -0.02
N LEU A 64 -19.70 24.45 -1.18
CA LEU A 64 -20.33 23.62 -2.20
C LEU A 64 -19.35 22.54 -2.71
N ILE A 65 -18.12 22.94 -3.02
CA ILE A 65 -17.07 22.01 -3.45
C ILE A 65 -16.80 20.97 -2.35
N SER A 66 -16.67 21.41 -1.10
CA SER A 66 -16.43 20.48 0.03
C SER A 66 -17.61 19.50 0.20
N VAL A 67 -18.84 19.96 0.11
CA VAL A 67 -20.04 19.11 0.21
C VAL A 67 -20.07 18.08 -0.93
N ILE A 68 -19.70 18.47 -2.15
CA ILE A 68 -19.59 17.53 -3.28
C ILE A 68 -18.53 16.47 -2.98
N GLY A 69 -17.36 16.86 -2.49
CA GLY A 69 -16.29 15.92 -2.13
C GLY A 69 -16.69 14.97 -1.00
N PHE A 70 -17.37 15.48 0.04
CA PHE A 70 -17.95 14.62 1.09
C PHE A 70 -19.02 13.69 0.53
N GLY A 71 -19.89 14.18 -0.37
CA GLY A 71 -20.89 13.35 -1.04
C GLY A 71 -20.26 12.20 -1.83
N MET A 72 -19.15 12.46 -2.52
CA MET A 72 -18.38 11.42 -3.22
C MET A 72 -17.79 10.39 -2.26
N LEU A 73 -17.17 10.83 -1.16
CA LEU A 73 -16.59 9.92 -0.15
C LEU A 73 -17.66 9.03 0.49
N PHE A 74 -18.75 9.63 0.98
CA PHE A 74 -19.84 8.89 1.58
C PHE A 74 -20.58 8.02 0.56
N GLY A 75 -20.66 8.47 -0.70
CA GLY A 75 -21.27 7.70 -1.79
C GLY A 75 -20.54 6.38 -2.04
N VAL A 76 -19.21 6.40 -2.01
CA VAL A 76 -18.39 5.16 -2.12
C VAL A 76 -18.48 4.33 -0.85
N LEU A 77 -18.41 4.95 0.34
CA LEU A 77 -18.38 4.23 1.61
C LEU A 77 -19.71 3.46 1.89
N TYR A 78 -20.84 3.96 1.38
CA TYR A 78 -22.16 3.37 1.54
C TYR A 78 -22.72 2.76 0.24
N ASP A 79 -21.87 2.53 -0.78
CA ASP A 79 -22.25 1.97 -2.07
C ASP A 79 -23.40 2.72 -2.81
N PHE A 80 -23.56 4.02 -2.54
CA PHE A 80 -24.51 4.86 -3.27
C PHE A 80 -23.99 5.42 -4.58
N LEU A 81 -22.67 5.43 -4.76
CA LEU A 81 -22.01 6.02 -5.91
C LEU A 81 -20.94 5.05 -6.42
N ASP A 82 -21.32 4.25 -7.40
CA ASP A 82 -20.37 3.43 -8.15
C ASP A 82 -20.12 4.08 -9.52
N LEU A 83 -18.88 4.55 -9.74
CA LEU A 83 -18.45 5.08 -11.02
C LEU A 83 -17.70 3.97 -11.76
N PRO A 84 -18.30 3.36 -12.79
CA PRO A 84 -17.75 2.15 -13.44
C PRO A 84 -16.37 2.35 -14.10
N THR A 85 -15.93 3.60 -14.21
CA THR A 85 -14.62 3.96 -14.81
C THR A 85 -13.49 4.13 -13.81
N LEU A 86 -13.78 4.13 -12.50
CA LEU A 86 -12.81 4.39 -11.43
C LEU A 86 -12.90 3.32 -10.36
N SER A 87 -11.75 2.80 -9.93
CA SER A 87 -11.72 1.90 -8.76
C SER A 87 -12.18 2.64 -7.49
N SER A 88 -12.71 1.93 -6.50
CA SER A 88 -13.19 2.50 -5.22
C SER A 88 -12.10 3.35 -4.56
N LEU A 89 -10.85 2.91 -4.60
CA LEU A 89 -9.70 3.64 -4.07
C LEU A 89 -9.45 4.97 -4.82
N GLN A 90 -9.57 4.97 -6.15
CA GLN A 90 -9.43 6.18 -6.97
C GLN A 90 -10.57 7.17 -6.68
N GLN A 91 -11.80 6.69 -6.49
CA GLN A 91 -12.96 7.51 -6.13
C GLN A 91 -12.78 8.19 -4.77
N VAL A 92 -12.31 7.44 -3.76
CA VAL A 92 -11.98 7.98 -2.43
C VAL A 92 -10.88 9.04 -2.52
N GLY A 93 -9.80 8.77 -3.25
CA GLY A 93 -8.71 9.72 -3.46
C GLY A 93 -9.18 11.01 -4.15
N PHE A 94 -10.02 10.88 -5.17
CA PHE A 94 -10.59 12.02 -5.88
C PHE A 94 -11.54 12.84 -4.98
N GLY A 95 -12.42 12.18 -4.22
CA GLY A 95 -13.30 12.81 -3.24
C GLY A 95 -12.52 13.60 -2.18
N ALA A 96 -11.48 13.01 -1.63
CA ALA A 96 -10.58 13.67 -0.67
C ALA A 96 -9.90 14.90 -1.29
N GLY A 97 -9.42 14.80 -2.52
CA GLY A 97 -8.83 15.94 -3.27
C GLY A 97 -9.82 17.09 -3.46
N VAL A 98 -11.07 16.78 -3.79
CA VAL A 98 -12.15 17.78 -3.95
C VAL A 98 -12.46 18.47 -2.62
N ILE A 99 -12.55 17.73 -1.51
CA ILE A 99 -12.71 18.30 -0.16
C ILE A 99 -11.56 19.27 0.14
N PHE A 100 -10.34 18.84 -0.13
CA PHE A 100 -9.14 19.60 0.13
C PHE A 100 -9.12 20.95 -0.63
N ILE A 101 -9.49 20.93 -1.92
CA ILE A 101 -9.64 22.14 -2.74
C ILE A 101 -10.73 23.03 -2.14
N GLY A 102 -11.87 22.48 -1.77
CA GLY A 102 -12.98 23.21 -1.17
C GLY A 102 -12.57 23.96 0.11
N ILE A 103 -11.89 23.26 1.03
CA ILE A 103 -11.38 23.84 2.29
C ILE A 103 -10.35 24.95 1.99
N SER A 104 -9.45 24.74 1.04
CA SER A 104 -8.46 25.75 0.64
C SER A 104 -9.11 27.03 0.12
N VAL A 105 -10.23 26.92 -0.62
CA VAL A 105 -11.01 28.06 -1.11
C VAL A 105 -11.74 28.79 0.04
N ILE A 106 -12.19 28.07 1.07
CA ILE A 106 -12.89 28.64 2.25
C ILE A 106 -11.91 29.36 3.18
N THR A 107 -10.66 28.88 3.32
CA THR A 107 -9.66 29.32 4.31
C THR A 107 -9.52 30.85 4.41
N PRO A 108 -9.46 31.66 3.33
CA PRO A 108 -9.41 33.12 3.44
C PRO A 108 -10.64 33.75 4.08
N SER A 109 -11.79 33.09 4.01
CA SER A 109 -13.05 33.58 4.57
C SER A 109 -13.14 33.32 6.07
N ILE A 110 -12.56 32.21 6.51
CA ILE A 110 -12.54 31.78 7.92
C ILE A 110 -11.41 32.48 8.71
N THR A 111 -10.36 32.94 8.05
CA THR A 111 -9.18 33.53 8.74
C THR A 111 -9.57 34.69 9.65
N LYS A 112 -10.47 35.60 9.24
CA LYS A 112 -10.88 36.74 10.08
C LYS A 112 -11.62 36.30 11.37
N PRO A 113 -12.71 35.52 11.32
CA PRO A 113 -13.39 35.06 12.52
C PRO A 113 -12.49 34.19 13.41
N PHE A 114 -11.59 33.41 12.81
CA PHE A 114 -10.64 32.58 13.56
C PHE A 114 -9.63 33.45 14.34
N VAL A 115 -9.03 34.43 13.67
CA VAL A 115 -8.10 35.39 14.34
C VAL A 115 -8.82 36.16 15.43
N PHE A 116 -10.09 36.56 15.23
CA PHE A 116 -10.88 37.22 16.25
C PHE A 116 -11.12 36.35 17.48
N LEU A 117 -11.40 35.06 17.29
CA LEU A 117 -11.61 34.10 18.38
C LEU A 117 -10.36 33.95 19.27
N PHE A 118 -9.19 33.91 18.65
CA PHE A 118 -7.92 33.72 19.35
C PHE A 118 -7.22 35.02 19.75
N ASP A 119 -7.71 36.19 19.36
CA ASP A 119 -7.11 37.50 19.63
C ASP A 119 -6.85 37.71 21.13
N LYS A 120 -7.83 37.38 21.97
CA LYS A 120 -7.71 37.52 23.42
C LYS A 120 -6.66 36.60 24.02
N ALA A 121 -6.57 35.36 23.56
CA ALA A 121 -5.59 34.38 24.00
C ALA A 121 -4.17 34.81 23.59
N TYR A 122 -3.97 35.24 22.37
CA TYR A 122 -2.68 35.72 21.86
C TYR A 122 -2.22 36.98 22.59
N ASN A 123 -3.12 37.89 22.91
CA ASN A 123 -2.80 39.10 23.68
C ASN A 123 -2.38 38.76 25.14
N ILE A 124 -2.97 37.76 25.76
CA ILE A 124 -2.61 37.31 27.12
C ILE A 124 -1.23 36.65 27.13
N VAL A 125 -0.99 35.74 26.16
CA VAL A 125 0.26 34.95 26.13
C VAL A 125 1.46 35.77 25.64
N PHE A 126 1.29 36.58 24.61
CA PHE A 126 2.36 37.28 23.89
C PHE A 126 2.33 38.82 24.08
N GLY A 127 1.39 39.37 24.84
CA GLY A 127 1.29 40.79 25.12
C GLY A 127 1.18 41.65 23.83
N ILE A 128 2.00 42.70 23.77
CA ILE A 128 2.01 43.65 22.63
C ILE A 128 2.36 42.96 21.32
N LEU A 129 3.24 41.98 21.31
CA LEU A 129 3.59 41.20 20.08
C LEU A 129 2.42 40.41 19.57
N GLY A 130 1.63 39.78 20.47
CA GLY A 130 0.39 39.10 20.11
C GLY A 130 -0.63 40.03 19.47
N LYS A 131 -0.79 41.24 20.04
CA LYS A 131 -1.69 42.26 19.48
C LYS A 131 -1.26 42.73 18.10
N LEU A 132 0.03 42.97 17.88
CA LEU A 132 0.54 43.38 16.56
C LEU A 132 0.37 42.25 15.53
N ALA A 133 0.62 41.00 15.91
CA ALA A 133 0.47 39.85 15.03
C ALA A 133 -1.00 39.66 14.58
N THR A 134 -1.96 39.75 15.52
CA THR A 134 -3.39 39.61 15.21
C THR A 134 -3.89 40.77 14.36
N GLU A 135 -3.48 42.02 14.64
CA GLU A 135 -3.84 43.16 13.83
C GLU A 135 -3.27 43.06 12.38
N ASN A 136 -2.03 42.64 12.23
CA ASN A 136 -1.45 42.42 10.90
C ASN A 136 -2.17 41.31 10.13
N SER A 137 -2.50 40.20 10.77
CA SER A 137 -3.27 39.10 10.18
C SER A 137 -4.69 39.54 9.74
N LYS A 138 -5.35 40.42 10.51
CA LYS A 138 -6.65 41.00 10.15
C LYS A 138 -6.55 41.92 8.92
N ARG A 139 -5.43 42.65 8.76
CA ARG A 139 -5.20 43.55 7.62
C ARG A 139 -4.90 42.80 6.33
N THR A 140 -4.19 41.66 6.41
CA THR A 140 -3.75 40.90 5.24
C THR A 140 -4.31 39.46 5.20
N PRO A 141 -5.64 39.26 5.20
CA PRO A 141 -6.26 37.94 5.38
C PRO A 141 -5.94 36.95 4.24
N ARG A 142 -5.70 37.42 3.03
CA ARG A 142 -5.32 36.56 1.90
C ARG A 142 -3.92 35.99 2.07
N ARG A 143 -2.99 36.81 2.51
CA ARG A 143 -1.60 36.38 2.76
C ARG A 143 -1.56 35.38 3.91
N THR A 144 -2.20 35.70 5.05
CA THR A 144 -2.33 34.81 6.20
C THR A 144 -3.00 33.48 5.82
N ALA A 145 -4.04 33.53 5.00
CA ALA A 145 -4.71 32.30 4.53
C ALA A 145 -3.82 31.47 3.61
N SER A 146 -3.04 32.09 2.73
CA SER A 146 -2.12 31.36 1.83
C SER A 146 -1.03 30.63 2.61
N THR A 147 -0.44 31.29 3.62
CA THR A 147 0.56 30.65 4.48
C THR A 147 -0.05 29.55 5.36
N ALA A 148 -1.25 29.78 5.92
CA ALA A 148 -1.98 28.78 6.68
C ALA A 148 -2.36 27.55 5.82
N SER A 149 -2.78 27.79 4.56
CA SER A 149 -3.09 26.69 3.62
C SER A 149 -1.84 25.85 3.30
N ALA A 150 -0.68 26.48 3.09
CA ALA A 150 0.55 25.73 2.83
C ALA A 150 0.94 24.84 4.02
N LEU A 151 0.82 25.35 5.26
CA LEU A 151 1.07 24.57 6.47
C LEU A 151 0.02 23.46 6.65
N MET A 152 -1.26 23.77 6.37
CA MET A 152 -2.36 22.80 6.42
C MET A 152 -2.10 21.62 5.47
N ILE A 153 -1.64 21.89 4.24
CA ILE A 153 -1.27 20.86 3.27
C ILE A 153 -0.22 19.91 3.86
N GLY A 154 0.89 20.47 4.36
CA GLY A 154 1.95 19.67 4.95
C GLY A 154 1.48 18.81 6.12
N LEU A 155 0.72 19.40 7.05
CA LEU A 155 0.22 18.68 8.22
C LEU A 155 -0.80 17.61 7.86
N THR A 156 -1.69 17.89 6.91
CA THR A 156 -2.68 16.91 6.42
C THR A 156 -1.99 15.72 5.76
N LEU A 157 -0.98 15.97 4.93
CA LEU A 157 -0.23 14.89 4.28
C LEU A 157 0.54 14.04 5.30
N ILE A 158 1.15 14.64 6.31
CA ILE A 158 1.80 13.89 7.41
C ILE A 158 0.77 13.04 8.15
N SER A 159 -0.37 13.63 8.50
CA SER A 159 -1.44 12.91 9.20
C SER A 159 -1.99 11.76 8.35
N LEU A 160 -2.19 11.98 7.06
CA LEU A 160 -2.61 10.94 6.11
C LEU A 160 -1.57 9.81 6.04
N ALA A 161 -0.29 10.15 5.91
CA ALA A 161 0.77 9.15 5.89
C ALA A 161 0.80 8.32 7.18
N ASN A 162 0.63 8.95 8.35
CA ASN A 162 0.54 8.24 9.63
C ASN A 162 -0.66 7.31 9.72
N VAL A 163 -1.85 7.75 9.26
CA VAL A 163 -3.07 6.91 9.25
C VAL A 163 -2.87 5.71 8.33
N ILE A 164 -2.35 5.94 7.12
CA ILE A 164 -2.03 4.86 6.18
C ILE A 164 -1.05 3.87 6.81
N THR A 165 0.04 4.37 7.42
CA THR A 165 1.04 3.55 8.10
C THR A 165 0.42 2.64 9.16
N THR A 166 -0.31 3.24 10.09
CA THR A 166 -0.90 2.47 11.20
C THR A 166 -1.94 1.48 10.71
N SER A 167 -2.71 1.84 9.67
CA SER A 167 -3.67 0.93 9.05
C SER A 167 -2.99 -0.25 8.35
N PHE A 168 -1.93 0.00 7.57
CA PHE A 168 -1.19 -1.09 6.93
C PHE A 168 -0.50 -2.01 7.93
N LYS A 169 0.11 -1.46 8.99
CA LYS A 169 0.72 -2.28 10.05
C LYS A 169 -0.30 -3.15 10.76
N ALA A 170 -1.43 -2.58 11.17
CA ALA A 170 -2.50 -3.34 11.81
C ALA A 170 -3.11 -4.41 10.88
N GLN A 171 -3.23 -4.10 9.58
CA GLN A 171 -3.69 -5.06 8.59
C GLN A 171 -2.68 -6.21 8.37
N ALA A 172 -1.38 -5.89 8.29
CA ALA A 172 -0.34 -6.91 8.14
C ALA A 172 -0.29 -7.85 9.35
N GLU A 173 -0.33 -7.29 10.56
CA GLU A 173 -0.39 -8.06 11.80
C GLU A 173 -1.63 -8.98 11.83
N SER A 174 -2.82 -8.45 11.54
CA SER A 174 -4.06 -9.22 11.50
C SER A 174 -4.02 -10.33 10.45
N LEU A 175 -3.49 -10.05 9.25
CA LEU A 175 -3.39 -11.05 8.18
C LEU A 175 -2.39 -12.15 8.52
N ILE A 176 -1.23 -11.82 9.05
CA ILE A 176 -0.21 -12.82 9.44
C ILE A 176 -0.79 -13.74 10.52
N SER A 177 -1.33 -13.18 11.61
CA SER A 177 -1.89 -13.94 12.72
C SER A 177 -3.11 -14.79 12.34
N GLU A 178 -3.89 -14.37 11.36
CA GLU A 178 -5.09 -15.10 10.92
C GLU A 178 -4.77 -16.21 9.94
N VAL A 179 -3.77 -16.02 9.07
CA VAL A 179 -3.50 -16.90 7.93
C VAL A 179 -2.40 -17.91 8.21
N ILE A 180 -1.33 -17.50 8.88
CA ILE A 180 -0.21 -18.39 9.19
C ILE A 180 -0.51 -19.09 10.52
N LEU A 181 -0.85 -20.37 10.42
CA LEU A 181 -1.13 -21.24 11.58
C LEU A 181 0.13 -21.97 12.04
N ALA A 182 1.21 -21.87 11.27
CA ALA A 182 2.52 -22.42 11.59
C ALA A 182 3.21 -21.62 12.69
N ASP A 183 3.96 -22.30 13.55
CA ASP A 183 4.79 -21.69 14.57
C ASP A 183 6.00 -20.95 13.98
N TYR A 184 6.53 -21.47 12.86
CA TYR A 184 7.68 -20.94 12.13
C TYR A 184 7.49 -21.07 10.64
N GLN A 185 7.99 -20.03 9.93
CA GLN A 185 8.18 -20.02 8.48
C GLN A 185 9.66 -19.90 8.17
N VAL A 186 10.14 -20.67 7.20
CA VAL A 186 11.49 -20.53 6.63
C VAL A 186 11.35 -20.04 5.21
N SER A 187 12.11 -19.04 4.84
CA SER A 187 12.12 -18.47 3.49
C SER A 187 13.54 -18.03 3.10
N ALA A 188 13.78 -17.89 1.80
CA ALA A 188 15.02 -17.29 1.33
C ALA A 188 15.03 -15.79 1.64
N SER A 189 16.08 -15.31 2.30
CA SER A 189 16.23 -13.89 2.67
C SER A 189 16.43 -12.98 1.46
N ASN A 190 17.05 -13.51 0.40
CA ASN A 190 17.32 -12.78 -0.82
C ASN A 190 17.42 -13.74 -2.01
N VAL A 191 16.55 -13.59 -2.99
CA VAL A 191 16.51 -14.42 -4.21
C VAL A 191 17.82 -14.38 -5.02
N PHE A 192 18.60 -13.31 -4.88
CA PHE A 192 19.92 -13.20 -5.54
C PHE A 192 21.04 -13.95 -4.80
N VAL A 193 20.85 -14.21 -3.50
CA VAL A 193 21.84 -14.95 -2.67
C VAL A 193 21.46 -16.42 -2.58
N SER A 194 20.18 -16.72 -2.42
CA SER A 194 19.67 -18.09 -2.42
C SER A 194 18.41 -18.14 -3.31
N PRO A 195 18.45 -18.91 -4.42
CA PRO A 195 17.27 -19.06 -5.28
C PRO A 195 16.14 -19.90 -4.64
N GLY A 196 16.39 -20.48 -3.47
CA GLY A 196 15.45 -21.31 -2.71
C GLY A 196 16.13 -21.93 -1.49
N ILE A 197 15.41 -22.79 -0.81
CA ILE A 197 15.82 -23.48 0.40
C ILE A 197 16.29 -24.90 0.01
N PRO A 198 17.54 -25.29 0.29
CA PRO A 198 17.98 -26.67 0.05
C PRO A 198 17.13 -27.68 0.80
N THR A 199 16.75 -28.77 0.15
CA THR A 199 15.89 -29.82 0.74
C THR A 199 16.50 -30.49 1.99
N GLY A 200 17.83 -30.47 2.13
CA GLY A 200 18.53 -30.95 3.34
C GLY A 200 18.06 -30.23 4.60
N LEU A 201 17.72 -28.95 4.52
CA LEU A 201 17.23 -28.20 5.68
C LEU A 201 15.90 -28.78 6.21
N SER A 202 14.98 -29.15 5.34
CA SER A 202 13.70 -29.73 5.77
C SER A 202 13.91 -31.12 6.42
N GLU A 203 14.91 -31.89 5.97
CA GLU A 203 15.26 -33.18 6.56
C GLU A 203 15.87 -32.99 7.96
N GLU A 204 16.80 -32.03 8.12
CA GLU A 204 17.42 -31.74 9.42
C GLU A 204 16.40 -31.18 10.43
N LEU A 205 15.46 -30.34 9.99
CA LEU A 205 14.39 -29.85 10.86
C LEU A 205 13.44 -30.98 11.31
N LEU A 206 13.19 -31.98 10.45
CA LEU A 206 12.38 -33.15 10.79
C LEU A 206 13.09 -34.12 11.74
N GLU A 207 14.42 -34.05 11.87
CA GLU A 207 15.16 -34.85 12.87
C GLU A 207 14.99 -34.30 14.31
N LEU A 208 14.46 -33.09 14.47
CA LEU A 208 14.15 -32.54 15.79
C LEU A 208 12.87 -33.18 16.35
N ASP A 209 12.97 -33.83 17.49
CA ASP A 209 11.84 -34.45 18.18
C ASP A 209 10.70 -33.48 18.53
N GLU A 210 11.03 -32.20 18.61
CA GLU A 210 10.11 -31.14 18.94
C GLU A 210 9.25 -30.68 17.73
N VAL A 211 9.67 -30.98 16.49
CA VAL A 211 8.91 -30.63 15.26
C VAL A 211 7.79 -31.64 15.06
N THR A 212 6.56 -31.15 15.01
CA THR A 212 5.35 -32.02 14.94
C THR A 212 4.80 -32.14 13.53
N LYS A 213 4.84 -31.06 12.77
CA LYS A 213 4.38 -30.97 11.38
C LYS A 213 5.33 -30.07 10.62
N LEU A 214 5.64 -30.45 9.39
CA LEU A 214 6.40 -29.62 8.46
C LEU A 214 5.77 -29.74 7.08
N SER A 215 5.58 -28.63 6.41
CA SER A 215 5.13 -28.52 5.02
C SER A 215 6.19 -27.84 4.17
N ARG A 216 6.34 -28.35 2.96
CA ARG A 216 7.24 -27.80 1.94
C ARG A 216 6.44 -27.25 0.78
N THR A 217 6.82 -26.08 0.31
CA THR A 217 6.28 -25.51 -0.91
C THR A 217 7.37 -25.38 -1.96
N ARG A 218 7.02 -25.60 -3.21
CA ARG A 218 7.89 -25.38 -4.37
C ARG A 218 7.18 -24.55 -5.41
N ALA A 219 7.92 -23.90 -6.27
CA ALA A 219 7.34 -23.12 -7.36
C ALA A 219 8.22 -23.24 -8.59
N THR A 220 7.58 -23.37 -9.76
CA THR A 220 8.25 -23.37 -11.05
C THR A 220 7.48 -22.53 -12.06
N VAL A 221 8.17 -22.08 -13.11
CA VAL A 221 7.55 -21.31 -14.19
C VAL A 221 7.04 -22.26 -15.27
N VAL A 222 5.77 -22.22 -15.56
CA VAL A 222 5.10 -23.02 -16.62
C VAL A 222 4.47 -22.12 -17.65
N GLY A 223 4.16 -22.66 -18.83
CA GLY A 223 3.38 -21.97 -19.85
C GLY A 223 1.88 -22.23 -19.68
N TYR A 224 1.08 -21.18 -19.67
CA TYR A 224 -0.38 -21.26 -19.75
C TYR A 224 -0.92 -20.25 -20.75
N ASN A 225 -1.67 -20.69 -21.76
CA ASN A 225 -2.20 -19.80 -22.82
C ASN A 225 -1.11 -18.89 -23.43
N GLN A 226 0.08 -19.43 -23.71
CA GLN A 226 1.24 -18.70 -24.27
C GLN A 226 1.80 -17.61 -23.33
N ARG A 227 1.47 -17.63 -22.06
CA ARG A 227 2.00 -16.72 -21.03
C ARG A 227 2.79 -17.51 -19.99
N PRO A 228 3.90 -17.00 -19.50
CA PRO A 228 4.57 -17.61 -18.33
C PRO A 228 3.68 -17.41 -17.09
N LEU A 229 3.59 -18.45 -16.27
CA LEU A 229 2.83 -18.52 -15.04
C LEU A 229 3.64 -19.24 -13.99
N ILE A 230 3.48 -18.88 -12.72
CA ILE A 230 4.07 -19.62 -11.60
C ILE A 230 3.10 -20.72 -11.18
N LEU A 231 3.56 -21.97 -11.26
CA LEU A 231 2.89 -23.15 -10.71
C LEU A 231 3.50 -23.46 -9.35
N GLY A 232 2.69 -23.46 -8.32
CA GLY A 232 3.06 -23.89 -6.98
C GLY A 232 2.85 -25.40 -6.80
N ALA A 233 3.70 -26.02 -6.01
CA ALA A 233 3.49 -27.35 -5.50
C ALA A 233 3.50 -27.31 -3.97
N VAL A 234 2.54 -27.97 -3.36
CA VAL A 234 2.37 -28.04 -1.90
C VAL A 234 2.15 -29.49 -1.49
N ASP A 235 2.54 -29.83 -0.28
CA ASP A 235 2.14 -31.11 0.32
C ASP A 235 0.78 -30.99 1.04
N GLU A 236 0.21 -32.12 1.45
CA GLU A 236 -1.09 -32.13 2.14
C GLU A 236 -1.06 -31.36 3.47
N THR A 237 0.10 -31.32 4.13
CA THR A 237 0.29 -30.71 5.45
C THR A 237 0.11 -29.19 5.42
N VAL A 238 0.28 -28.54 4.26
CA VAL A 238 0.15 -27.07 4.11
C VAL A 238 -1.19 -26.57 4.63
N PHE A 239 -2.28 -27.30 4.41
CA PHE A 239 -3.63 -26.92 4.81
C PHE A 239 -3.86 -26.91 6.33
N ASP A 240 -2.94 -27.53 7.10
CA ASP A 240 -2.93 -27.48 8.56
C ASP A 240 -2.09 -26.32 9.10
N LEU A 241 -1.19 -25.78 8.29
CA LEU A 241 -0.20 -24.77 8.65
C LEU A 241 -0.49 -23.40 8.06
N VAL A 242 -1.33 -23.35 7.03
CA VAL A 242 -1.76 -22.12 6.37
C VAL A 242 -3.28 -22.17 6.16
N LYS A 243 -3.96 -21.13 6.60
CA LYS A 243 -5.41 -21.04 6.46
C LYS A 243 -5.78 -20.72 5.01
N THR A 244 -6.67 -21.51 4.45
CA THR A 244 -7.29 -21.30 3.15
C THR A 244 -8.80 -21.33 3.28
N ASP A 245 -9.51 -20.52 2.51
CA ASP A 245 -10.97 -20.54 2.44
C ASP A 245 -11.43 -21.36 1.25
N ASP A 246 -12.22 -22.42 1.52
CA ASP A 246 -12.76 -23.30 0.49
C ASP A 246 -13.88 -22.58 -0.29
N ILE A 247 -13.72 -22.40 -1.59
CA ILE A 247 -14.70 -21.72 -2.45
C ILE A 247 -15.54 -22.72 -3.21
N SER A 248 -14.90 -23.69 -3.88
CA SER A 248 -15.59 -24.73 -4.67
C SER A 248 -14.71 -25.96 -4.82
N GLY A 249 -15.33 -27.13 -4.95
CA GLY A 249 -14.60 -28.41 -5.02
C GLY A 249 -14.30 -28.98 -3.65
N ASN A 250 -13.33 -29.91 -3.60
CA ASN A 250 -12.96 -30.61 -2.38
C ASN A 250 -11.45 -30.82 -2.30
N ARG A 251 -10.86 -30.56 -1.14
CA ARG A 251 -9.43 -30.84 -0.86
C ARG A 251 -9.03 -32.28 -1.15
N ASN A 252 -9.89 -33.25 -0.83
CA ASN A 252 -9.60 -34.66 -1.11
C ASN A 252 -9.51 -34.97 -2.63
N ASP A 253 -10.20 -34.21 -3.46
CA ASP A 253 -10.10 -34.35 -4.92
C ASP A 253 -8.81 -33.71 -5.45
N PHE A 254 -8.32 -32.65 -4.80
CA PHE A 254 -7.02 -32.04 -5.08
C PHE A 254 -5.84 -33.00 -4.81
N LEU A 255 -5.97 -33.91 -3.84
CA LEU A 255 -4.93 -34.90 -3.54
C LEU A 255 -4.80 -35.99 -4.60
N LYS A 256 -5.69 -36.05 -5.61
CA LYS A 256 -5.61 -37.03 -6.68
C LYS A 256 -4.54 -36.67 -7.71
N LYS A 257 -4.10 -37.69 -8.45
CA LYS A 257 -3.17 -37.50 -9.55
C LYS A 257 -3.81 -36.63 -10.65
N ASP A 258 -3.00 -35.76 -11.25
CA ASP A 258 -3.40 -34.82 -12.31
C ASP A 258 -4.53 -33.85 -11.91
N ALA A 259 -4.73 -33.66 -10.62
CA ALA A 259 -5.59 -32.63 -10.05
C ALA A 259 -4.84 -31.30 -9.87
N ILE A 260 -5.55 -30.19 -10.07
CA ILE A 260 -5.02 -28.84 -9.87
C ILE A 260 -5.95 -28.02 -8.98
N GLY A 261 -5.37 -27.29 -8.05
CA GLY A 261 -6.04 -26.27 -7.26
C GLY A 261 -5.81 -24.90 -7.88
N ILE A 262 -6.81 -24.03 -7.83
CA ILE A 262 -6.75 -22.71 -8.44
C ILE A 262 -7.21 -21.66 -7.42
N LEU A 263 -6.52 -20.53 -7.40
CA LEU A 263 -6.99 -19.39 -6.62
C LEU A 263 -8.29 -18.83 -7.20
N LYS A 264 -9.18 -18.40 -6.32
CA LYS A 264 -10.46 -17.77 -6.67
C LYS A 264 -10.32 -16.67 -7.74
N GLN A 265 -9.38 -15.74 -7.54
CA GLN A 265 -9.16 -14.63 -8.47
C GLN A 265 -8.74 -15.11 -9.87
N THR A 266 -7.95 -16.18 -9.94
CA THR A 266 -7.52 -16.78 -11.20
C THR A 266 -8.67 -17.53 -11.85
N ALA A 267 -9.46 -18.29 -11.07
CA ALA A 267 -10.65 -18.97 -11.57
C ALA A 267 -11.67 -17.98 -12.15
N GLU A 268 -11.93 -16.86 -11.49
CA GLU A 268 -12.80 -15.80 -11.97
C GLU A 268 -12.25 -15.12 -13.24
N ARG A 269 -10.95 -14.84 -13.30
CA ARG A 269 -10.29 -14.17 -14.44
C ARG A 269 -10.25 -15.03 -15.69
N GLU A 270 -9.97 -16.32 -15.54
CA GLU A 270 -9.83 -17.28 -16.65
C GLU A 270 -11.16 -18.05 -16.92
N GLU A 271 -12.24 -17.74 -16.19
CA GLU A 271 -13.56 -18.36 -16.29
C GLU A 271 -13.51 -19.90 -16.10
N LEU A 272 -12.71 -20.38 -15.13
CA LEU A 272 -12.50 -21.80 -14.84
C LEU A 272 -13.39 -22.27 -13.69
N PHE A 273 -13.94 -23.49 -13.85
CA PHE A 273 -14.80 -24.13 -12.88
C PHE A 273 -14.25 -25.51 -12.48
N VAL A 274 -14.69 -26.03 -11.35
CA VAL A 274 -14.34 -27.40 -10.92
C VAL A 274 -14.82 -28.41 -11.96
N GLY A 275 -13.90 -29.26 -12.41
CA GLY A 275 -14.10 -30.24 -13.48
C GLY A 275 -13.57 -29.83 -14.84
N ASP A 276 -13.18 -28.57 -15.02
CA ASP A 276 -12.56 -28.10 -16.27
C ASP A 276 -11.14 -28.64 -16.43
N GLU A 277 -10.69 -28.76 -17.67
CA GLU A 277 -9.33 -29.17 -17.99
C GLU A 277 -8.43 -27.94 -18.23
N VAL A 278 -7.25 -27.97 -17.62
CA VAL A 278 -6.21 -26.96 -17.75
C VAL A 278 -4.97 -27.61 -18.37
N VAL A 279 -4.51 -27.09 -19.49
CA VAL A 279 -3.28 -27.56 -20.15
C VAL A 279 -2.14 -26.61 -19.79
N LEU A 280 -1.11 -27.16 -19.11
CA LEU A 280 0.11 -26.44 -18.77
C LEU A 280 1.28 -26.98 -19.58
N THR A 281 2.13 -26.07 -20.07
CA THR A 281 3.40 -26.44 -20.69
C THR A 281 4.49 -26.45 -19.63
N ILE A 282 4.90 -27.64 -19.23
CA ILE A 282 5.92 -27.82 -18.19
C ILE A 282 7.30 -27.84 -18.86
N PRO A 283 8.30 -27.11 -18.34
CA PRO A 283 9.65 -27.20 -18.85
C PRO A 283 10.14 -28.66 -18.90
N GLU A 284 10.80 -29.06 -19.98
CA GLU A 284 11.38 -30.41 -20.22
C GLU A 284 10.38 -31.55 -20.39
N GLU A 285 9.14 -31.47 -19.82
CA GLU A 285 8.10 -32.53 -19.98
C GLU A 285 7.11 -32.24 -21.12
N GLY A 286 6.92 -30.97 -21.51
CA GLY A 286 5.94 -30.58 -22.53
C GLY A 286 4.54 -30.29 -21.97
N GLU A 287 3.51 -30.50 -22.81
CA GLU A 287 2.13 -30.23 -22.41
C GLU A 287 1.58 -31.34 -21.51
N ARG A 288 0.97 -30.93 -20.39
CA ARG A 288 0.29 -31.79 -19.45
C ARG A 288 -1.08 -31.23 -19.09
N THR A 289 -2.08 -32.10 -19.08
CA THR A 289 -3.47 -31.72 -18.75
C THR A 289 -3.77 -32.06 -17.29
N PHE A 290 -4.34 -31.08 -16.61
CA PHE A 290 -4.81 -31.20 -15.23
C PHE A 290 -6.31 -30.94 -15.17
N THR A 291 -7.00 -31.57 -14.21
CA THR A 291 -8.40 -31.29 -13.93
C THR A 291 -8.53 -30.37 -12.74
N VAL A 292 -9.29 -29.30 -12.86
CA VAL A 292 -9.59 -28.39 -11.75
C VAL A 292 -10.39 -29.13 -10.68
N ALA A 293 -9.79 -29.44 -9.56
CA ALA A 293 -10.40 -30.19 -8.48
C ALA A 293 -10.86 -29.30 -7.32
N TYR A 294 -10.20 -28.15 -7.15
CA TYR A 294 -10.37 -27.31 -5.99
C TYR A 294 -10.14 -25.83 -6.31
N ILE A 295 -11.08 -24.99 -5.94
CA ILE A 295 -10.96 -23.52 -5.99
C ILE A 295 -11.00 -23.00 -4.57
N PHE A 296 -9.99 -22.24 -4.20
CA PHE A 296 -9.80 -21.73 -2.85
C PHE A 296 -9.31 -20.27 -2.87
N ASP A 297 -9.52 -19.59 -1.76
CA ASP A 297 -8.94 -18.30 -1.53
C ASP A 297 -7.79 -18.43 -0.53
N TRP A 298 -6.69 -17.77 -0.84
CA TRP A 298 -5.53 -17.70 0.04
C TRP A 298 -5.42 -16.25 0.48
N THR A 299 -5.69 -16.00 1.73
CA THR A 299 -5.88 -14.64 2.28
C THR A 299 -4.60 -13.78 2.20
N THR A 300 -3.42 -14.40 2.15
CA THR A 300 -2.16 -13.73 1.81
C THR A 300 -1.94 -13.78 0.30
N GLN A 301 -0.98 -13.01 -0.22
CA GLN A 301 -0.63 -13.06 -1.63
C GLN A 301 0.23 -14.31 -1.88
N PRO A 302 -0.33 -15.40 -2.41
CA PRO A 302 0.43 -16.63 -2.64
C PRO A 302 1.44 -16.45 -3.76
N PRO A 303 2.54 -17.22 -3.74
CA PRO A 303 3.59 -17.14 -4.75
C PRO A 303 3.14 -17.67 -6.13
N ALA A 304 2.01 -18.35 -6.20
CA ALA A 304 1.51 -19.02 -7.40
C ALA A 304 -0.01 -18.81 -7.59
N GLU A 305 -0.48 -18.99 -8.80
CA GLU A 305 -1.90 -18.89 -9.16
C GLU A 305 -2.58 -20.25 -9.30
N PHE A 306 -1.79 -21.26 -9.65
CA PHE A 306 -2.18 -22.65 -9.77
C PHE A 306 -1.33 -23.49 -8.82
N PHE A 307 -1.93 -24.52 -8.24
CA PHE A 307 -1.27 -25.40 -7.27
C PHE A 307 -1.50 -26.86 -7.61
N VAL A 308 -0.47 -27.68 -7.43
CA VAL A 308 -0.53 -29.14 -7.56
C VAL A 308 0.02 -29.79 -6.29
N LEU A 309 -0.32 -31.04 -6.06
CA LEU A 309 0.25 -31.80 -4.96
C LEU A 309 1.69 -32.21 -5.29
N LEU A 310 2.61 -31.93 -4.38
CA LEU A 310 4.05 -32.17 -4.57
C LEU A 310 4.34 -33.66 -4.83
N GLU A 311 3.75 -34.55 -4.05
CA GLU A 311 3.99 -35.99 -4.13
C GLU A 311 3.54 -36.63 -5.45
N ASN A 312 2.56 -36.01 -6.13
CA ASN A 312 1.98 -36.54 -7.37
C ASN A 312 2.69 -36.01 -8.63
N ASN A 313 3.61 -35.05 -8.50
CA ASN A 313 4.21 -34.37 -9.62
C ASN A 313 5.72 -34.48 -9.64
N THR A 314 6.20 -35.49 -10.35
CA THR A 314 7.64 -35.87 -10.43
C THR A 314 8.53 -34.80 -11.05
N PHE A 315 7.97 -33.87 -11.84
CA PHE A 315 8.75 -32.75 -12.41
C PHE A 315 9.23 -31.74 -11.37
N PHE A 316 8.70 -31.78 -10.14
CA PHE A 316 9.28 -31.08 -9.00
C PHE A 316 10.32 -31.89 -8.23
N ALA A 317 10.43 -33.20 -8.50
CA ALA A 317 11.35 -34.07 -7.76
C ALA A 317 12.83 -33.79 -8.03
N ASP A 318 13.15 -33.32 -9.24
CA ASP A 318 14.51 -32.95 -9.63
C ASP A 318 14.94 -31.56 -9.13
N GLU A 319 14.00 -30.76 -8.64
CA GLU A 319 14.28 -29.46 -8.02
C GLU A 319 14.77 -29.68 -6.59
N SER A 320 16.03 -29.41 -6.34
CA SER A 320 16.66 -29.54 -5.02
C SER A 320 16.37 -28.39 -4.06
N LEU A 321 15.45 -27.47 -4.43
CA LEU A 321 15.16 -26.27 -3.70
C LEU A 321 13.66 -26.17 -3.39
N ASP A 322 13.35 -25.94 -2.13
CA ASP A 322 12.03 -25.54 -1.68
C ASP A 322 11.92 -23.99 -1.71
N THR A 323 10.70 -23.47 -1.86
CA THR A 323 10.47 -22.02 -1.88
C THR A 323 10.23 -21.49 -0.46
N GLU A 324 9.40 -22.21 0.31
CA GLU A 324 9.07 -21.90 1.68
C GLU A 324 8.85 -23.19 2.45
N LEU A 325 9.18 -23.16 3.74
CA LEU A 325 8.83 -24.22 4.68
C LEU A 325 7.95 -23.63 5.78
N TYR A 326 6.96 -24.38 6.20
CA TYR A 326 6.12 -24.06 7.34
C TYR A 326 6.17 -25.21 8.33
N PHE A 327 6.34 -24.94 9.61
CA PHE A 327 6.34 -26.04 10.59
C PHE A 327 5.83 -25.61 11.95
N ASN A 328 5.32 -26.61 12.68
CA ASN A 328 4.85 -26.49 14.05
C ASN A 328 5.75 -27.29 14.99
N VAL A 329 5.84 -26.81 16.22
CA VAL A 329 6.60 -27.44 17.29
C VAL A 329 5.70 -27.79 18.49
N ASN A 330 6.10 -28.78 19.28
CA ASN A 330 5.35 -29.14 20.48
C ASN A 330 5.26 -28.00 21.50
N LYS A 331 6.36 -27.25 21.64
CA LYS A 331 6.46 -26.12 22.58
C LYS A 331 7.58 -25.19 22.15
N LYS A 332 7.27 -23.91 22.02
CA LYS A 332 8.27 -22.87 21.80
C LYS A 332 9.07 -22.66 23.08
N THR A 333 10.37 -22.87 23.01
CA THR A 333 11.32 -22.58 24.10
C THR A 333 12.55 -21.88 23.54
N PRO A 334 13.24 -21.01 24.31
CA PRO A 334 14.45 -20.35 23.83
C PRO A 334 15.55 -21.31 23.39
N GLU A 335 15.65 -22.47 24.05
CA GLU A 335 16.63 -23.50 23.69
C GLU A 335 16.32 -24.16 22.34
N LEU A 336 15.04 -24.35 22.02
CA LEU A 336 14.62 -24.88 20.73
C LEU A 336 14.85 -23.85 19.63
N GLU A 337 14.52 -22.58 19.89
CA GLU A 337 14.74 -21.49 18.96
C GLU A 337 16.24 -21.33 18.62
N GLU A 338 17.13 -21.45 19.63
CA GLU A 338 18.58 -21.43 19.39
C GLU A 338 19.03 -22.61 18.52
N LYS A 339 18.46 -23.84 18.72
CA LYS A 339 18.76 -24.99 17.88
C LYS A 339 18.28 -24.80 16.44
N ILE A 340 17.04 -24.32 16.25
CA ILE A 340 16.46 -24.05 14.93
C ILE A 340 17.33 -23.01 14.19
N ASN A 341 17.66 -21.90 14.85
CA ASN A 341 18.52 -20.88 14.28
C ASN A 341 19.91 -21.44 13.91
N ALA A 342 20.51 -22.27 14.77
CA ALA A 342 21.80 -22.88 14.49
C ALA A 342 21.78 -23.78 13.23
N ILE A 343 20.70 -24.54 13.01
CA ILE A 343 20.52 -25.35 11.80
C ILE A 343 20.35 -24.45 10.58
N VAL A 344 19.49 -23.43 10.68
CA VAL A 344 19.20 -22.53 9.54
C VAL A 344 20.43 -21.68 9.16
N ASP A 345 21.26 -21.29 10.13
CA ASP A 345 22.49 -20.50 9.89
C ASP A 345 23.54 -21.28 9.08
N GLU A 346 23.45 -22.61 8.98
CA GLU A 346 24.30 -23.41 8.10
C GLU A 346 23.94 -23.23 6.60
N TYR A 347 22.76 -22.67 6.32
CA TYR A 347 22.24 -22.46 4.97
C TYR A 347 22.27 -20.96 4.60
N PRO A 348 23.29 -20.46 3.90
CA PRO A 348 23.42 -19.03 3.60
C PRO A 348 22.25 -18.50 2.78
N GLY A 349 21.68 -17.39 3.25
CA GLY A 349 20.57 -16.72 2.57
C GLY A 349 19.20 -17.32 2.85
N VAL A 350 19.10 -18.17 3.87
CA VAL A 350 17.83 -18.67 4.40
C VAL A 350 17.60 -18.08 5.78
N GLU A 351 16.37 -17.75 6.10
CA GLU A 351 15.98 -17.20 7.40
C GLU A 351 14.73 -17.91 7.93
N VAL A 352 14.72 -18.15 9.23
CA VAL A 352 13.54 -18.64 9.95
C VAL A 352 12.90 -17.49 10.73
N ARG A 353 11.58 -17.44 10.70
CA ARG A 353 10.79 -16.42 11.40
C ARG A 353 9.61 -17.08 12.07
N ASP A 354 9.31 -16.64 13.26
CA ASP A 354 8.03 -16.88 13.93
C ASP A 354 7.02 -15.80 13.54
N GLU A 355 5.83 -15.81 14.12
CA GLU A 355 4.77 -14.82 13.88
C GLU A 355 5.26 -13.38 14.13
N ASP A 356 5.95 -13.15 15.25
CA ASP A 356 6.47 -11.81 15.59
C ASP A 356 7.52 -11.33 14.57
N GLY A 357 8.42 -12.22 14.16
CA GLY A 357 9.42 -11.95 13.14
C GLY A 357 8.81 -11.63 11.76
N LEU A 358 7.75 -12.33 11.38
CA LEU A 358 7.03 -12.04 10.12
C LEU A 358 6.33 -10.67 10.17
N VAL A 359 5.72 -10.34 11.30
CA VAL A 359 5.11 -9.02 11.53
C VAL A 359 6.17 -7.91 11.52
N GLU A 360 7.33 -8.16 12.14
CA GLU A 360 8.44 -7.21 12.13
C GLU A 360 8.97 -6.96 10.71
N GLU A 361 9.15 -8.01 9.91
CA GLU A 361 9.57 -7.89 8.52
C GLU A 361 8.57 -7.10 7.68
N ALA A 362 7.28 -7.45 7.75
CA ALA A 362 6.22 -6.70 7.07
C ALA A 362 6.23 -5.22 7.48
N ASN A 363 6.41 -4.94 8.78
CA ASN A 363 6.52 -3.58 9.29
C ASN A 363 7.76 -2.85 8.75
N ASN A 364 8.89 -3.53 8.62
CA ASN A 364 10.13 -2.96 8.08
C ASN A 364 9.97 -2.61 6.59
N GLN A 365 9.33 -3.48 5.80
CA GLN A 365 9.03 -3.21 4.39
C GLN A 365 8.09 -2.01 4.23
N ILE A 366 7.02 -1.94 5.03
CA ILE A 366 6.11 -0.79 5.08
C ILE A 366 6.90 0.48 5.44
N GLN A 367 7.78 0.41 6.44
CA GLN A 367 8.58 1.56 6.90
C GLN A 367 9.53 2.07 5.82
N LEU A 368 10.13 1.21 5.00
CA LEU A 368 10.97 1.62 3.87
C LEU A 368 10.18 2.43 2.84
N LEU A 369 8.99 1.98 2.46
CA LEU A 369 8.10 2.71 1.56
C LEU A 369 7.71 4.08 2.13
N LEU A 370 7.40 4.11 3.42
CA LEU A 370 7.02 5.34 4.11
C LEU A 370 8.16 6.33 4.23
N ASN A 371 9.39 5.88 4.43
CA ASN A 371 10.57 6.76 4.47
C ASN A 371 10.72 7.54 3.15
N VAL A 372 10.42 6.91 2.01
CA VAL A 372 10.39 7.59 0.70
C VAL A 372 9.28 8.64 0.67
N ILE A 373 8.08 8.30 1.12
CA ILE A 373 6.95 9.24 1.19
C ILE A 373 7.28 10.42 2.12
N TYR A 374 7.82 10.16 3.31
CA TYR A 374 8.24 11.21 4.25
C TYR A 374 9.35 12.10 3.68
N GLY A 375 10.26 11.54 2.87
CA GLY A 375 11.25 12.32 2.13
C GLY A 375 10.60 13.36 1.21
N PHE A 376 9.63 12.96 0.39
CA PHE A 376 8.88 13.88 -0.48
C PHE A 376 8.04 14.89 0.31
N LEU A 377 7.40 14.46 1.39
CA LEU A 377 6.63 15.34 2.26
C LEU A 377 7.52 16.40 2.92
N SER A 378 8.72 16.03 3.35
CA SER A 378 9.69 16.95 3.94
C SER A 378 10.07 18.06 2.96
N ILE A 379 10.34 17.72 1.70
CA ILE A 379 10.62 18.70 0.64
C ILE A 379 9.42 19.65 0.48
N SER A 380 8.19 19.13 0.46
CA SER A 380 6.98 19.94 0.35
C SER A 380 6.81 20.92 1.51
N ILE A 381 7.12 20.49 2.73
CA ILE A 381 7.10 21.34 3.93
C ILE A 381 8.16 22.43 3.85
N PHE A 382 9.38 22.09 3.42
CA PHE A 382 10.43 23.10 3.21
C PHE A 382 9.99 24.15 2.21
N VAL A 383 9.41 23.78 1.07
CA VAL A 383 8.87 24.71 0.08
C VAL A 383 7.78 25.60 0.69
N ALA A 384 6.88 25.02 1.50
CA ALA A 384 5.84 25.78 2.21
C ALA A 384 6.45 26.80 3.19
N LEU A 385 7.48 26.40 3.97
CA LEU A 385 8.19 27.29 4.89
C LEU A 385 8.88 28.43 4.16
N PHE A 386 9.56 28.17 3.04
CA PHE A 386 10.13 29.23 2.21
C PHE A 386 9.04 30.16 1.66
N GLY A 387 7.90 29.65 1.27
CA GLY A 387 6.74 30.46 0.88
C GLY A 387 6.27 31.38 2.01
N ILE A 388 6.27 30.90 3.25
CA ILE A 388 5.90 31.67 4.44
C ILE A 388 6.92 32.76 4.73
N THR A 389 8.23 32.45 4.69
CA THR A 389 9.29 33.42 5.00
C THR A 389 9.44 34.50 3.94
N ASN A 390 9.16 34.17 2.67
CA ASN A 390 9.22 35.14 1.55
C ASN A 390 7.94 35.99 1.44
N THR A 391 6.94 35.75 2.25
CA THR A 391 5.69 36.48 2.26
C THR A 391 5.63 37.50 3.39
#